data_121fbe90ebf0d99773d352d030779393
#
_entry.id   121fbe90ebf0d99773d352d030779393
#
_cell.length_a   1.000
_cell.length_b   1.000
_cell.length_c   1.000
_cell.angle_alpha   90.00
_cell.angle_beta   90.00
_cell.angle_gamma   90.00
#
_symmetry.space_group_name_H-M   'P 1'
#
loop_
_entity.id
_entity.type
_entity.pdbx_description
1 polymer ?
#
loop_
_entity_poly.entity_id
_entity_poly.type
_entity_poly.pdbx_seq_one_letter_code
_entity_poly.pdbx_strand_id
1 'polypeptide(L)'
;MKIPSNILHDKQYADKILEITADTMFFVYKDGTCLDFKANTTDFFIKEQDIIGRNIFSYFPVETAREMYAEFTKVRAGDKLSARNYKLILEDDVKYYKCIISKYDEEHFLFQYRDITGRSVVRLKLEKKQKDLCEIEKAARIGLWAYDSSTRFFTYSGYTRIFCNDEEQKQISIDEYMNYMHLDDKARFSQIGRASCRERV
;
A
#
# COMPACT_ATOMS: atom_id res chain seq x y z
N MET A 1 9.35 -36.55 9.04
CA MET A 1 8.74 -36.41 7.69
C MET A 1 9.69 -35.58 6.85
N LYS A 2 10.43 -36.20 5.89
CA LYS A 2 11.37 -35.47 5.01
C LYS A 2 10.55 -34.78 3.94
N ILE A 3 10.57 -33.44 3.90
CA ILE A 3 10.01 -32.68 2.81
C ILE A 3 10.88 -32.92 1.57
N PRO A 4 10.32 -33.36 0.44
CA PRO A 4 11.12 -33.59 -0.77
C PRO A 4 11.69 -32.25 -1.22
N SER A 5 12.99 -32.19 -1.50
CA SER A 5 13.72 -30.96 -1.86
C SER A 5 13.38 -30.39 -3.25
N ASN A 6 12.44 -30.98 -3.99
CA ASN A 6 12.09 -30.60 -5.36
C ASN A 6 10.60 -30.33 -5.61
N ILE A 7 9.84 -29.97 -4.57
CA ILE A 7 8.39 -29.73 -4.71
C ILE A 7 8.07 -28.63 -5.74
N LEU A 8 8.88 -27.58 -5.82
CA LEU A 8 8.66 -26.45 -6.73
C LEU A 8 9.05 -26.77 -8.21
N HIS A 9 9.70 -27.88 -8.48
CA HIS A 9 10.01 -28.33 -9.85
C HIS A 9 8.98 -29.32 -10.42
N ASP A 10 8.01 -29.73 -9.60
CA ASP A 10 6.91 -30.56 -10.06
C ASP A 10 5.83 -29.68 -10.72
N LYS A 11 5.57 -29.93 -12.01
CA LYS A 11 4.59 -29.18 -12.80
C LYS A 11 3.21 -29.12 -12.12
N GLN A 12 2.80 -30.22 -11.47
CA GLN A 12 1.51 -30.30 -10.79
C GLN A 12 1.42 -29.33 -9.59
N TYR A 13 2.53 -29.11 -8.86
CA TYR A 13 2.56 -28.12 -7.77
C TYR A 13 2.63 -26.68 -8.28
N ALA A 14 3.38 -26.45 -9.37
CA ALA A 14 3.43 -25.15 -10.01
C ALA A 14 2.04 -24.72 -10.54
N ASP A 15 1.32 -25.64 -11.18
CA ASP A 15 -0.04 -25.40 -11.65
C ASP A 15 -0.99 -25.09 -10.48
N LYS A 16 -0.91 -25.82 -9.37
CA LYS A 16 -1.71 -25.53 -8.17
C LYS A 16 -1.39 -24.20 -7.52
N ILE A 17 -0.11 -23.81 -7.45
CA ILE A 17 0.28 -22.50 -6.94
C ILE A 17 -0.32 -21.39 -7.83
N LEU A 18 -0.24 -21.58 -9.14
CA LEU A 18 -0.85 -20.65 -10.10
C LEU A 18 -2.38 -20.58 -9.98
N GLU A 19 -3.04 -21.68 -9.63
CA GLU A 19 -4.48 -21.70 -9.37
C GLU A 19 -4.90 -21.02 -8.07
N ILE A 20 -4.05 -21.10 -7.04
CA ILE A 20 -4.32 -20.49 -5.73
C ILE A 20 -4.04 -18.98 -5.76
N THR A 21 -3.10 -18.53 -6.59
CA THR A 21 -2.85 -17.10 -6.74
C THR A 21 -3.98 -16.45 -7.52
N ALA A 22 -4.70 -15.51 -6.89
CA ALA A 22 -5.75 -14.73 -7.55
C ALA A 22 -5.20 -13.68 -8.54
N ASP A 23 -3.98 -13.89 -9.02
CA ASP A 23 -3.27 -12.95 -9.87
C ASP A 23 -3.46 -13.33 -11.34
N THR A 24 -3.61 -12.31 -12.19
CA THR A 24 -3.59 -12.48 -13.64
C THR A 24 -2.16 -12.40 -14.15
N MET A 25 -1.76 -13.32 -15.00
CA MET A 25 -0.39 -13.41 -15.50
C MET A 25 -0.35 -13.37 -17.03
N PHE A 26 0.64 -12.66 -17.55
CA PHE A 26 0.95 -12.61 -18.99
C PHE A 26 2.39 -13.02 -19.20
N PHE A 27 2.61 -13.92 -20.13
CA PHE A 27 3.93 -14.26 -20.63
C PHE A 27 4.18 -13.46 -21.90
N VAL A 28 5.17 -12.59 -21.88
CA VAL A 28 5.34 -11.52 -22.86
C VAL A 28 6.72 -11.61 -23.50
N TYR A 29 6.78 -11.47 -24.82
CA TYR A 29 8.04 -11.38 -25.55
C TYR A 29 8.66 -9.99 -25.41
N LYS A 30 9.95 -9.86 -25.69
CA LYS A 30 10.74 -8.60 -25.52
C LYS A 30 10.23 -7.38 -26.28
N ASP A 31 9.35 -7.56 -27.27
CA ASP A 31 8.70 -6.46 -28.00
C ASP A 31 7.34 -6.06 -27.41
N GLY A 32 6.89 -6.75 -26.36
CA GLY A 32 5.60 -6.53 -25.70
C GLY A 32 4.48 -7.42 -26.21
N THR A 33 4.74 -8.36 -27.14
CA THR A 33 3.74 -9.31 -27.63
C THR A 33 3.40 -10.34 -26.55
N CYS A 34 2.12 -10.50 -26.24
CA CYS A 34 1.62 -11.50 -25.32
C CYS A 34 1.64 -12.88 -25.98
N LEU A 35 2.39 -13.82 -25.40
CA LEU A 35 2.51 -15.19 -25.90
C LEU A 35 1.57 -16.16 -25.18
N ASP A 36 1.31 -15.90 -23.90
CA ASP A 36 0.43 -16.73 -23.07
C ASP A 36 -0.22 -15.87 -21.99
N PHE A 37 -1.39 -16.30 -21.52
CA PHE A 37 -2.21 -15.55 -20.58
C PHE A 37 -2.94 -16.49 -19.65
N LYS A 38 -2.92 -16.17 -18.37
CA LYS A 38 -3.70 -16.87 -17.34
C LYS A 38 -4.40 -15.86 -16.46
N ALA A 39 -5.74 -15.84 -16.48
CA ALA A 39 -6.55 -15.09 -15.52
C ALA A 39 -7.18 -16.04 -14.51
N ASN A 40 -7.03 -15.74 -13.24
CA ASN A 40 -7.70 -16.47 -12.15
C ASN A 40 -9.05 -15.86 -11.77
N THR A 41 -9.42 -14.74 -12.34
CA THR A 41 -10.70 -14.06 -12.11
C THR A 41 -11.41 -13.84 -13.45
N THR A 42 -12.70 -14.12 -13.49
CA THR A 42 -13.57 -13.81 -14.63
C THR A 42 -13.73 -12.30 -14.85
N ASP A 43 -13.33 -11.49 -13.89
CA ASP A 43 -13.55 -10.04 -13.86
C ASP A 43 -12.36 -9.23 -14.37
N PHE A 44 -11.33 -9.88 -14.90
CA PHE A 44 -10.24 -9.14 -15.55
C PHE A 44 -10.74 -8.57 -16.88
N PHE A 45 -10.46 -7.29 -17.13
CA PHE A 45 -11.01 -6.54 -18.26
C PHE A 45 -10.49 -6.97 -19.64
N ILE A 46 -9.44 -7.81 -19.69
CA ILE A 46 -8.89 -8.38 -20.93
C ILE A 46 -9.20 -9.87 -20.97
N LYS A 47 -9.69 -10.35 -22.11
CA LYS A 47 -9.95 -11.77 -22.33
C LYS A 47 -8.79 -12.41 -23.08
N GLU A 48 -8.54 -13.70 -22.80
CA GLU A 48 -7.45 -14.46 -23.39
C GLU A 48 -7.45 -14.42 -24.93
N GLN A 49 -8.58 -14.68 -25.53
CA GLN A 49 -8.74 -14.69 -26.99
C GLN A 49 -8.42 -13.35 -27.68
N ASP A 50 -8.47 -12.26 -26.92
CA ASP A 50 -8.26 -10.92 -27.47
C ASP A 50 -6.79 -10.49 -27.37
N ILE A 51 -6.00 -11.06 -26.44
CA ILE A 51 -4.64 -10.59 -26.12
C ILE A 51 -3.53 -11.43 -26.71
N ILE A 52 -3.75 -12.74 -26.90
CA ILE A 52 -2.70 -13.62 -27.44
C ILE A 52 -2.26 -13.15 -28.84
N GLY A 53 -0.96 -13.02 -29.03
CA GLY A 53 -0.34 -12.54 -30.26
C GLY A 53 -0.41 -11.02 -30.45
N ARG A 54 -0.97 -10.27 -29.50
CA ARG A 54 -1.04 -8.80 -29.56
C ARG A 54 -0.13 -8.14 -28.52
N ASN A 55 0.15 -6.88 -28.73
CA ASN A 55 0.97 -6.11 -27.80
C ASN A 55 0.18 -5.77 -26.53
N ILE A 56 0.70 -6.16 -25.38
CA ILE A 56 0.04 -5.99 -24.06
C ILE A 56 -0.29 -4.52 -23.78
N PHE A 57 0.56 -3.59 -24.20
CA PHE A 57 0.39 -2.16 -23.91
C PHE A 57 -0.80 -1.53 -24.64
N SER A 58 -1.28 -2.14 -25.73
CA SER A 58 -2.42 -1.62 -26.51
C SER A 58 -3.77 -1.71 -25.76
N TYR A 59 -3.85 -2.47 -24.67
CA TYR A 59 -5.07 -2.67 -23.89
C TYR A 59 -5.22 -1.69 -22.72
N PHE A 60 -4.24 -0.84 -22.50
CA PHE A 60 -4.26 0.12 -21.40
C PHE A 60 -4.43 1.55 -21.92
N PRO A 61 -5.00 2.45 -21.10
CA PRO A 61 -5.00 3.87 -21.41
C PRO A 61 -3.57 4.37 -21.70
N VAL A 62 -3.42 5.30 -22.62
CA VAL A 62 -2.14 5.77 -23.17
C VAL A 62 -1.13 6.14 -22.06
N GLU A 63 -1.57 6.85 -21.05
CA GLU A 63 -0.74 7.24 -19.90
C GLU A 63 -0.22 6.01 -19.14
N THR A 64 -1.13 5.09 -18.80
CA THR A 64 -0.79 3.84 -18.10
C THR A 64 0.14 2.96 -18.92
N ALA A 65 -0.14 2.84 -20.22
CA ALA A 65 0.70 2.08 -21.16
C ALA A 65 2.12 2.65 -21.22
N ARG A 66 2.26 3.98 -21.27
CA ARG A 66 3.56 4.67 -21.27
C ARG A 66 4.35 4.38 -19.99
N GLU A 67 3.70 4.50 -18.83
CA GLU A 67 4.33 4.19 -17.55
C GLU A 67 4.76 2.73 -17.44
N MET A 68 3.90 1.80 -17.85
CA MET A 68 4.21 0.37 -17.87
C MET A 68 5.37 0.04 -18.81
N TYR A 69 5.39 0.65 -20.00
CA TYR A 69 6.47 0.47 -20.95
C TYR A 69 7.80 0.98 -20.40
N ALA A 70 7.80 2.10 -19.67
CA ALA A 70 9.00 2.61 -19.01
C ALA A 70 9.53 1.62 -17.96
N GLU A 71 8.65 1.02 -17.14
CA GLU A 71 9.04 -0.01 -16.16
C GLU A 71 9.54 -1.30 -16.86
N PHE A 72 8.87 -1.71 -17.93
CA PHE A 72 9.30 -2.84 -18.75
C PHE A 72 10.71 -2.62 -19.33
N THR A 73 11.00 -1.41 -19.81
CA THR A 73 12.32 -1.06 -20.37
C THR A 73 13.43 -1.17 -19.33
N LYS A 74 13.18 -0.81 -18.07
CA LYS A 74 14.14 -0.99 -16.97
C LYS A 74 14.48 -2.47 -16.75
N VAL A 75 13.44 -3.33 -16.71
CA VAL A 75 13.66 -4.78 -16.55
C VAL A 75 14.40 -5.38 -17.75
N ARG A 76 14.11 -4.91 -18.96
CA ARG A 76 14.85 -5.30 -20.17
C ARG A 76 16.33 -4.85 -20.12
N ALA A 77 16.60 -3.70 -19.51
CA ALA A 77 17.95 -3.16 -19.38
C ALA A 77 18.79 -3.83 -18.29
N GLY A 78 18.21 -4.69 -17.44
CA GLY A 78 18.93 -5.48 -16.46
C GLY A 78 18.38 -5.49 -15.06
N ASP A 79 17.31 -4.75 -14.77
CA ASP A 79 16.65 -4.85 -13.47
C ASP A 79 16.02 -6.25 -13.32
N LYS A 80 16.12 -6.84 -12.12
CA LYS A 80 15.54 -8.18 -11.87
C LYS A 80 14.02 -8.17 -11.93
N LEU A 81 13.42 -7.12 -11.42
CA LEU A 81 11.98 -6.90 -11.42
C LEU A 81 11.63 -5.42 -11.26
N SER A 82 10.45 -5.04 -11.71
CA SER A 82 9.80 -3.77 -11.38
C SER A 82 8.42 -4.04 -10.79
N ALA A 83 7.99 -3.24 -9.82
CA ALA A 83 6.66 -3.37 -9.20
C ALA A 83 6.03 -1.98 -9.03
N ARG A 84 4.86 -1.77 -9.63
CA ARG A 84 4.15 -0.50 -9.58
C ARG A 84 2.64 -0.70 -9.46
N ASN A 85 1.98 0.24 -8.79
CA ASN A 85 0.52 0.27 -8.70
C ASN A 85 -0.03 1.19 -9.79
N TYR A 86 -1.09 0.74 -10.46
CA TYR A 86 -1.79 1.47 -11.50
C TYR A 86 -3.25 1.65 -11.12
N LYS A 87 -3.79 2.83 -11.42
CA LYS A 87 -5.21 3.11 -11.37
C LYS A 87 -5.76 3.00 -12.78
N LEU A 88 -6.73 2.12 -13.01
CA LEU A 88 -7.44 1.99 -14.26
C LEU A 88 -8.86 2.54 -14.11
N ILE A 89 -9.24 3.40 -15.03
CA ILE A 89 -10.60 3.91 -15.14
C ILE A 89 -11.22 3.11 -16.29
N LEU A 90 -12.09 2.18 -15.94
CA LEU A 90 -12.90 1.39 -16.84
C LEU A 90 -14.27 2.05 -16.90
N GLU A 91 -15.00 1.93 -17.99
CA GLU A 91 -16.24 2.67 -18.30
C GLU A 91 -17.05 3.17 -17.09
N ASP A 92 -17.43 2.27 -16.18
CA ASP A 92 -18.20 2.60 -14.97
C ASP A 92 -17.50 2.30 -13.64
N ASP A 93 -16.22 1.87 -13.67
CA ASP A 93 -15.53 1.41 -12.47
C ASP A 93 -14.08 1.91 -12.41
N VAL A 94 -13.58 2.07 -11.19
CA VAL A 94 -12.19 2.42 -10.92
C VAL A 94 -11.52 1.25 -10.22
N LYS A 95 -10.59 0.61 -10.90
CA LYS A 95 -9.80 -0.50 -10.36
C LYS A 95 -8.35 -0.11 -10.11
N TYR A 96 -7.78 -0.72 -9.10
CA TYR A 96 -6.37 -0.56 -8.75
C TYR A 96 -5.67 -1.90 -8.89
N TYR A 97 -4.63 -1.94 -9.69
CA TYR A 97 -3.81 -3.12 -9.90
C TYR A 97 -2.38 -2.88 -9.50
N LYS A 98 -1.78 -3.86 -8.82
CA LYS A 98 -0.34 -3.94 -8.69
C LYS A 98 0.19 -4.78 -9.84
N CYS A 99 1.01 -4.18 -10.70
CA CYS A 99 1.72 -4.89 -11.75
C CYS A 99 3.15 -5.17 -11.29
N ILE A 100 3.59 -6.41 -11.43
CA ILE A 100 4.98 -6.83 -11.23
C ILE A 100 5.48 -7.36 -12.56
N ILE A 101 6.57 -6.78 -13.05
CA ILE A 101 7.23 -7.21 -14.29
C ILE A 101 8.55 -7.86 -13.86
N SER A 102 8.79 -9.09 -14.29
CA SER A 102 10.02 -9.81 -14.02
C SER A 102 10.58 -10.41 -15.30
N LYS A 103 11.89 -10.51 -15.35
CA LYS A 103 12.60 -11.16 -16.44
C LYS A 103 12.53 -12.68 -16.24
N TYR A 104 12.07 -13.41 -17.25
CA TYR A 104 12.09 -14.87 -17.26
C TYR A 104 13.39 -15.38 -17.90
N ASP A 105 13.71 -14.91 -19.12
CA ASP A 105 14.97 -15.11 -19.81
C ASP A 105 15.34 -13.88 -20.66
N GLU A 106 16.27 -13.99 -21.60
CA GLU A 106 16.75 -12.83 -22.40
C GLU A 106 15.68 -12.28 -23.36
N GLU A 107 14.68 -13.05 -23.69
CA GLU A 107 13.65 -12.67 -24.65
C GLU A 107 12.23 -12.62 -24.05
N HIS A 108 12.02 -13.22 -22.87
CA HIS A 108 10.70 -13.40 -22.28
C HIS A 108 10.59 -12.75 -20.90
N PHE A 109 9.40 -12.25 -20.62
CA PHE A 109 9.06 -11.53 -19.41
C PHE A 109 7.72 -12.00 -18.86
N LEU A 110 7.59 -11.98 -17.54
CA LEU A 110 6.34 -12.27 -16.86
C LEU A 110 5.76 -10.98 -16.27
N PHE A 111 4.52 -10.68 -16.65
CA PHE A 111 3.72 -9.61 -16.06
C PHE A 111 2.67 -10.22 -15.16
N GLN A 112 2.69 -9.85 -13.91
CA GLN A 112 1.74 -10.33 -12.89
C GLN A 112 0.89 -9.16 -12.41
N TYR A 113 -0.43 -9.27 -12.55
CA TYR A 113 -1.40 -8.27 -12.11
C TYR A 113 -2.19 -8.79 -10.94
N ARG A 114 -2.14 -8.06 -9.86
CA ARG A 114 -2.94 -8.32 -8.65
C ARG A 114 -3.96 -7.21 -8.46
N ASP A 115 -5.24 -7.56 -8.35
CA ASP A 115 -6.26 -6.60 -7.96
C ASP A 115 -6.05 -6.20 -6.50
N ILE A 116 -5.84 -4.91 -6.29
CA ILE A 116 -5.67 -4.29 -4.96
C ILE A 116 -6.76 -3.24 -4.69
N THR A 117 -7.86 -3.29 -5.45
CA THR A 117 -8.93 -2.28 -5.40
C THR A 117 -9.50 -2.14 -4.01
N GLY A 118 -9.91 -3.25 -3.38
CA GLY A 118 -10.48 -3.22 -2.04
C GLY A 118 -9.55 -2.55 -1.02
N ARG A 119 -8.27 -2.95 -1.01
CA ARG A 119 -7.26 -2.38 -0.10
C ARG A 119 -6.99 -0.91 -0.41
N SER A 120 -6.93 -0.53 -1.68
CA SER A 120 -6.65 0.84 -2.12
C SER A 120 -7.79 1.78 -1.77
N VAL A 121 -9.05 1.36 -1.97
CA VAL A 121 -10.24 2.15 -1.61
C VAL A 121 -10.31 2.41 -0.11
N VAL A 122 -10.06 1.39 0.73
CA VAL A 122 -10.03 1.54 2.19
C VAL A 122 -8.94 2.52 2.62
N ARG A 123 -7.73 2.38 2.06
CA ARG A 123 -6.61 3.28 2.35
C ARG A 123 -6.94 4.72 1.97
N LEU A 124 -7.45 4.97 0.76
CA LEU A 124 -7.81 6.31 0.29
C LEU A 124 -8.93 6.94 1.14
N LYS A 125 -9.92 6.15 1.57
CA LYS A 125 -10.96 6.62 2.49
C LYS A 125 -10.38 7.01 3.85
N LEU A 126 -9.42 6.24 4.36
CA LEU A 126 -8.75 6.54 5.63
C LEU A 126 -7.91 7.82 5.51
N GLU A 127 -7.09 7.93 4.46
CA GLU A 127 -6.28 9.13 4.19
C GLU A 127 -7.15 10.39 4.07
N LYS A 128 -8.29 10.30 3.36
CA LYS A 128 -9.25 11.39 3.26
C LYS A 128 -9.81 11.77 4.63
N LYS A 129 -10.29 10.79 5.41
CA LYS A 129 -10.82 11.07 6.75
C LYS A 129 -9.78 11.70 7.68
N GLN A 130 -8.52 11.25 7.62
CA GLN A 130 -7.44 11.86 8.40
C GLN A 130 -7.19 13.31 7.99
N LYS A 131 -7.23 13.60 6.69
CA LYS A 131 -7.11 14.96 6.18
C LYS A 131 -8.26 15.84 6.64
N ASP A 132 -9.50 15.37 6.48
CA ASP A 132 -10.71 16.09 6.90
C ASP A 132 -10.66 16.40 8.42
N LEU A 133 -10.25 15.43 9.25
CA LEU A 133 -10.07 15.64 10.69
C LEU A 133 -9.00 16.70 10.98
N CYS A 134 -7.86 16.66 10.30
CA CYS A 134 -6.80 17.64 10.47
C CYS A 134 -7.27 19.07 10.08
N GLU A 135 -8.08 19.20 9.05
CA GLU A 135 -8.66 20.48 8.65
C GLU A 135 -9.66 21.02 9.68
N ILE A 136 -10.51 20.13 10.24
CA ILE A 136 -11.45 20.48 11.32
C ILE A 136 -10.70 20.91 12.58
N GLU A 137 -9.69 20.14 13.01
CA GLU A 137 -8.86 20.47 14.17
C GLU A 137 -8.21 21.87 14.03
N LYS A 138 -7.68 22.18 12.84
CA LYS A 138 -7.09 23.48 12.54
C LYS A 138 -8.12 24.60 12.57
N ALA A 139 -9.27 24.40 11.93
CA ALA A 139 -10.33 25.41 11.87
C ALA A 139 -10.94 25.71 13.24
N ALA A 140 -11.16 24.66 14.04
CA ALA A 140 -11.70 24.77 15.39
C ALA A 140 -10.65 25.17 16.43
N ARG A 141 -9.36 25.21 16.10
CA ARG A 141 -8.22 25.38 17.01
C ARG A 141 -8.22 24.36 18.15
N ILE A 142 -8.60 23.12 17.84
CA ILE A 142 -8.65 22.00 18.78
C ILE A 142 -7.43 21.13 18.55
N GLY A 143 -6.72 20.80 19.62
CA GLY A 143 -5.68 19.78 19.63
C GLY A 143 -6.16 18.55 20.38
N LEU A 144 -5.94 17.37 19.81
CA LEU A 144 -6.18 16.09 20.48
C LEU A 144 -4.87 15.57 21.07
N TRP A 145 -4.97 14.95 22.23
CA TRP A 145 -3.86 14.26 22.84
C TRP A 145 -4.34 12.95 23.47
N ALA A 146 -3.45 11.99 23.54
CA ALA A 146 -3.67 10.74 24.24
C ALA A 146 -2.40 10.38 25.02
N TYR A 147 -2.57 9.84 26.22
CA TYR A 147 -1.47 9.37 27.06
C TYR A 147 -1.55 7.85 27.19
N ASP A 148 -0.47 7.18 26.87
CA ASP A 148 -0.30 5.75 27.11
C ASP A 148 0.49 5.55 28.41
N SER A 149 -0.18 5.02 29.43
CA SER A 149 0.39 4.79 30.75
C SER A 149 1.44 3.67 30.77
N SER A 150 1.39 2.74 29.82
CA SER A 150 2.34 1.62 29.73
C SER A 150 3.68 2.06 29.16
N THR A 151 3.65 2.89 28.11
CA THR A 151 4.84 3.41 27.44
C THR A 151 5.30 4.76 28.01
N ARG A 152 4.44 5.46 28.76
CA ARG A 152 4.66 6.82 29.31
C ARG A 152 4.86 7.89 28.23
N PHE A 153 4.27 7.67 27.05
CA PHE A 153 4.32 8.64 25.97
C PHE A 153 2.97 9.33 25.76
N PHE A 154 3.05 10.60 25.39
CA PHE A 154 1.95 11.37 24.85
C PHE A 154 1.98 11.30 23.34
N THR A 155 0.81 11.04 22.74
CA THR A 155 0.55 11.23 21.33
C THR A 155 -0.33 12.45 21.17
N TYR A 156 -0.01 13.34 20.26
CA TYR A 156 -0.80 14.54 20.01
C TYR A 156 -0.98 14.79 18.52
N SER A 157 -2.07 15.47 18.17
CA SER A 157 -2.43 15.75 16.79
C SER A 157 -2.69 17.24 16.55
N GLY A 158 -2.68 17.59 15.29
CA GLY A 158 -3.20 18.85 14.76
C GLY A 158 -2.66 20.10 15.42
N TYR A 159 -3.56 20.87 16.02
CA TYR A 159 -3.27 22.19 16.60
C TYR A 159 -2.33 22.15 17.81
N THR A 160 -2.29 21.03 18.55
CA THR A 160 -1.38 20.88 19.70
C THR A 160 0.09 20.96 19.30
N ARG A 161 0.45 20.63 18.08
CA ARG A 161 1.83 20.74 17.57
C ARG A 161 2.36 22.17 17.55
N ILE A 162 1.49 23.13 17.35
CA ILE A 162 1.86 24.56 17.35
C ILE A 162 2.44 24.98 18.71
N PHE A 163 1.95 24.38 19.78
CA PHE A 163 2.44 24.67 21.15
C PHE A 163 3.78 23.97 21.44
N CYS A 164 4.04 22.83 20.80
CA CYS A 164 5.26 22.07 21.04
C CYS A 164 6.41 22.47 20.07
N ASN A 165 6.15 23.39 19.15
CA ASN A 165 7.12 23.86 18.13
C ASN A 165 7.80 22.74 17.34
N ASP A 166 7.07 21.62 17.11
CA ASP A 166 7.59 20.42 16.50
C ASP A 166 6.66 19.94 15.38
N GLU A 167 7.12 20.08 14.15
CA GLU A 167 6.34 19.70 12.97
C GLU A 167 6.38 18.17 12.68
N GLU A 168 7.35 17.45 13.22
CA GLU A 168 7.62 16.05 12.86
C GLU A 168 7.28 15.03 13.96
N GLN A 169 7.41 15.36 15.22
CA GLN A 169 7.16 14.41 16.31
C GLN A 169 5.66 14.21 16.59
N LYS A 170 5.24 12.96 16.58
CA LYS A 170 3.87 12.56 16.95
C LYS A 170 3.76 12.09 18.40
N GLN A 171 4.89 11.89 19.08
CA GLN A 171 4.96 11.36 20.44
C GLN A 171 6.09 12.04 21.19
N ILE A 172 5.81 12.41 22.44
CA ILE A 172 6.81 12.91 23.39
C ILE A 172 6.69 12.18 24.74
N SER A 173 7.79 12.08 25.47
CA SER A 173 7.76 11.53 26.83
C SER A 173 7.01 12.45 27.77
N ILE A 174 6.49 11.90 28.89
CA ILE A 174 5.82 12.71 29.91
C ILE A 174 6.76 13.79 30.49
N ASP A 175 8.04 13.46 30.65
CA ASP A 175 9.02 14.37 31.21
C ASP A 175 9.31 15.55 30.25
N GLU A 176 9.36 15.27 28.98
CA GLU A 176 9.52 16.28 27.94
C GLU A 176 8.27 17.16 27.81
N TYR A 177 7.06 16.57 27.83
CA TYR A 177 5.79 17.30 27.81
C TYR A 177 5.67 18.24 29.00
N MET A 178 6.10 17.82 30.18
CA MET A 178 6.13 18.65 31.39
C MET A 178 6.99 19.91 31.24
N ASN A 179 7.99 19.94 30.34
CA ASN A 179 8.80 21.13 30.09
C ASN A 179 8.04 22.25 29.40
N TYR A 180 7.01 21.92 28.63
CA TYR A 180 6.14 22.89 27.95
C TYR A 180 5.04 23.46 28.86
N MET A 181 4.85 22.89 30.06
CA MET A 181 3.82 23.34 30.98
C MET A 181 4.32 24.49 31.90
N HIS A 182 3.40 25.42 32.18
CA HIS A 182 3.63 26.42 33.21
C HIS A 182 3.83 25.76 34.60
N LEU A 183 4.68 26.34 35.44
CA LEU A 183 5.04 25.76 36.73
C LEU A 183 3.82 25.47 37.63
N ASP A 184 2.83 26.36 37.65
CA ASP A 184 1.63 26.22 38.45
C ASP A 184 0.73 25.06 38.03
N ASP A 185 0.76 24.70 36.71
CA ASP A 185 -0.06 23.63 36.16
C ASP A 185 0.56 22.24 36.31
N LYS A 186 1.88 22.16 36.49
CA LYS A 186 2.60 20.87 36.64
C LYS A 186 2.07 20.03 37.80
N ALA A 187 1.79 20.68 38.95
CA ALA A 187 1.27 20.01 40.14
C ALA A 187 -0.15 19.44 39.90
N ARG A 188 -1.02 20.22 39.28
CA ARG A 188 -2.40 19.80 38.93
C ARG A 188 -2.39 18.67 37.89
N PHE A 189 -1.55 18.76 36.90
CA PHE A 189 -1.44 17.73 35.85
C PHE A 189 -0.99 16.38 36.43
N SER A 190 -0.03 16.38 37.36
CA SER A 190 0.43 15.16 38.03
C SER A 190 -0.65 14.48 38.88
N GLN A 191 -1.64 15.24 39.37
CA GLN A 191 -2.79 14.70 40.11
C GLN A 191 -3.82 14.06 39.21
N ILE A 192 -4.08 14.61 38.01
CA ILE A 192 -5.03 14.07 37.02
C ILE A 192 -4.58 12.68 36.57
N GLY A 193 -3.29 12.47 36.32
CA GLY A 193 -2.76 11.18 35.92
C GLY A 193 -2.93 10.10 37.01
N ARG A 194 -2.88 10.46 38.31
CA ARG A 194 -3.10 9.53 39.40
C ARG A 194 -4.58 9.19 39.66
N ALA A 195 -5.49 10.12 39.38
CA ALA A 195 -6.92 9.90 39.55
C ALA A 195 -7.47 8.95 38.45
N SER A 196 -7.04 9.15 37.22
CA SER A 196 -7.45 8.30 36.08
C SER A 196 -6.99 6.85 36.18
N CYS A 197 -5.88 6.57 36.89
CA CYS A 197 -5.41 5.20 37.11
C CYS A 197 -6.18 4.47 38.25
N ARG A 198 -6.96 5.17 39.09
CA ARG A 198 -7.71 4.54 40.18
C ARG A 198 -9.09 4.05 39.81
N GLU A 199 -9.66 4.47 38.68
CA GLU A 199 -11.02 4.07 38.27
C GLU A 199 -11.08 2.82 37.40
N ARG A 200 -9.95 2.11 37.16
CA ARG A 200 -9.94 0.83 36.48
C ARG A 200 -9.38 -0.27 37.38
N VAL A 201 -10.13 -0.62 38.39
CA VAL A 201 -10.03 -1.91 39.08
C VAL A 201 -11.42 -2.51 39.19
#